data_5611c50b54ed5fc9664327293dfaf916
#
_entry.id   5611c50b54ed5fc9664327293dfaf916
#
_cell.length_a   1.000
_cell.length_b   1.000
_cell.length_c   1.000
_cell.angle_alpha   90.00
_cell.angle_beta   90.00
_cell.angle_gamma   90.00
#
_symmetry.space_group_name_H-M   'P 1'
#
loop_
_entity.id
_entity.type
_entity.pdbx_description
1 polymer ?
#
loop_
_entity_poly.entity_id
_entity_poly.type
_entity_poly.pdbx_seq_one_letter_code
_entity_poly.pdbx_strand_id
1 'polypeptide(L)'
;MVDEAFLRRTLAELVRINSINPAFSDGTTDERQVAAYVRAAMDALGMETHAHEPSPGRVSVVGRLRGTGGGRSLMLYAHHDTVGIEGMPDPWSAEVRDGRMYGRGAYDMKCGLAASLAAVRAIAQSGAPLAGDLLIVSVADEEEASLGMMDVLRHHTADAAVVTEPTELAMVVAHKGFCWMEVETEGRASHGSGWQTGIDANMRMGRVLTRLEALGTRLVTSPPHPVVGPPSLHAAELHGGTGWSTYAARCVLRIERRTIPGETEASVVAQVQEILDALATEDPTFRASVRPVLSRPPWEARGDSAIIGIVGRAAQAVLGRAPERIGAPYWMDTALLGEAGIDAVVIGPVGDGAHAAVEWVDLESVRQSAEILARTAREFCG
;
A
#
# COMPACT_ATOMS: atom_id res chain seq x y z
N MET A 1 3.70 -8.53 -29.23
CA MET A 1 3.02 -7.23 -29.04
C MET A 1 1.84 -7.46 -28.09
N VAL A 2 1.52 -6.48 -27.27
CA VAL A 2 0.34 -6.55 -26.36
C VAL A 2 -0.95 -6.47 -27.18
N ASP A 3 -1.92 -7.31 -26.85
CA ASP A 3 -3.26 -7.31 -27.45
C ASP A 3 -4.10 -6.22 -26.75
N GLU A 4 -4.21 -5.05 -27.37
CA GLU A 4 -4.94 -3.89 -26.83
C GLU A 4 -6.43 -4.18 -26.61
N ALA A 5 -7.06 -4.95 -27.49
CA ALA A 5 -8.47 -5.26 -27.35
C ALA A 5 -8.72 -6.17 -26.13
N PHE A 6 -7.82 -7.11 -25.89
CA PHE A 6 -7.84 -7.93 -24.68
C PHE A 6 -7.61 -7.07 -23.42
N LEU A 7 -6.59 -6.21 -23.43
CA LEU A 7 -6.25 -5.33 -22.32
C LEU A 7 -7.44 -4.45 -21.90
N ARG A 8 -8.01 -3.71 -22.87
CA ARG A 8 -9.15 -2.80 -22.64
C ARG A 8 -10.39 -3.54 -22.12
N ARG A 9 -10.70 -4.69 -22.70
CA ARG A 9 -11.82 -5.52 -22.25
C ARG A 9 -11.59 -6.04 -20.84
N THR A 10 -10.40 -6.56 -20.54
CA THR A 10 -10.06 -7.09 -19.23
C THR A 10 -10.14 -6.00 -18.15
N LEU A 11 -9.60 -4.80 -18.41
CA LEU A 11 -9.71 -3.69 -17.47
C LEU A 11 -11.18 -3.28 -17.27
N ALA A 12 -11.96 -3.17 -18.35
CA ALA A 12 -13.37 -2.80 -18.24
C ALA A 12 -14.18 -3.81 -17.42
N GLU A 13 -13.94 -5.12 -17.59
CA GLU A 13 -14.61 -6.16 -16.81
C GLU A 13 -14.19 -6.08 -15.32
N LEU A 14 -12.90 -5.86 -15.03
CA LEU A 14 -12.41 -5.68 -13.66
C LEU A 14 -13.06 -4.46 -12.99
N VAL A 15 -13.16 -3.33 -13.68
CA VAL A 15 -13.79 -2.11 -13.15
C VAL A 15 -15.28 -2.32 -12.89
N ARG A 16 -16.00 -3.06 -13.77
CA ARG A 16 -17.42 -3.35 -13.60
C ARG A 16 -17.75 -4.24 -12.40
N ILE A 17 -16.77 -4.99 -11.89
CA ILE A 17 -16.98 -5.82 -10.70
C ILE A 17 -16.76 -4.95 -9.46
N ASN A 18 -17.82 -4.83 -8.65
CA ASN A 18 -17.72 -4.21 -7.33
C ASN A 18 -16.85 -5.09 -6.41
N SER A 19 -15.71 -4.58 -6.01
CA SER A 19 -14.78 -5.21 -5.07
C SER A 19 -14.36 -4.25 -3.97
N ILE A 20 -15.28 -3.39 -3.52
CA ILE A 20 -15.05 -2.55 -2.36
C ILE A 20 -14.68 -3.44 -1.19
N ASN A 21 -13.56 -3.12 -0.56
CA ASN A 21 -13.12 -3.77 0.66
C ASN A 21 -14.21 -3.66 1.73
N PRO A 22 -14.64 -4.75 2.39
CA PRO A 22 -15.72 -4.73 3.40
C PRO A 22 -15.54 -3.70 4.51
N ALA A 23 -14.30 -3.27 4.81
CA ALA A 23 -14.05 -2.21 5.78
C ALA A 23 -14.65 -0.86 5.36
N PHE A 24 -14.88 -0.65 4.05
CA PHE A 24 -15.45 0.58 3.48
C PHE A 24 -16.91 0.42 3.00
N SER A 25 -17.60 -0.68 3.35
CA SER A 25 -18.95 -1.00 2.81
C SER A 25 -19.92 -1.61 3.83
N ASP A 26 -19.76 -1.35 5.11
CA ASP A 26 -20.57 -1.96 6.18
C ASP A 26 -20.63 -3.52 6.10
N GLY A 27 -19.59 -4.14 5.51
CA GLY A 27 -19.51 -5.58 5.34
C GLY A 27 -20.44 -6.18 4.28
N THR A 28 -21.01 -5.36 3.37
CA THR A 28 -21.96 -5.81 2.33
C THR A 28 -21.29 -6.25 1.05
N THR A 29 -19.99 -6.01 0.89
CA THR A 29 -19.19 -6.39 -0.28
C THR A 29 -18.09 -7.38 0.10
N ASP A 30 -17.51 -8.05 -0.90
CA ASP A 30 -16.33 -8.89 -0.74
C ASP A 30 -15.55 -8.98 -2.08
N GLU A 31 -14.40 -9.64 -2.06
CA GLU A 31 -13.54 -9.78 -3.24
C GLU A 31 -13.78 -11.09 -4.03
N ARG A 32 -14.74 -11.95 -3.65
CA ARG A 32 -14.97 -13.26 -4.29
C ARG A 32 -15.26 -13.16 -5.79
N GLN A 33 -16.06 -12.17 -6.20
CA GLN A 33 -16.46 -12.04 -7.60
C GLN A 33 -15.26 -11.62 -8.47
N VAL A 34 -14.46 -10.65 -8.02
CA VAL A 34 -13.27 -10.22 -8.76
C VAL A 34 -12.21 -11.32 -8.78
N ALA A 35 -12.01 -12.03 -7.67
CA ALA A 35 -11.10 -13.16 -7.58
C ALA A 35 -11.51 -14.31 -8.54
N ALA A 36 -12.80 -14.62 -8.65
CA ALA A 36 -13.31 -15.61 -9.58
C ALA A 36 -13.05 -15.21 -11.04
N TYR A 37 -13.26 -13.94 -11.39
CA TYR A 37 -12.95 -13.42 -12.72
C TYR A 37 -11.45 -13.52 -13.03
N VAL A 38 -10.60 -13.07 -12.10
CA VAL A 38 -9.14 -13.11 -12.24
C VAL A 38 -8.65 -14.53 -12.41
N ARG A 39 -9.14 -15.46 -11.60
CA ARG A 39 -8.81 -16.90 -11.72
C ARG A 39 -9.15 -17.44 -13.09
N ALA A 40 -10.37 -17.18 -13.58
CA ALA A 40 -10.79 -17.63 -14.90
C ALA A 40 -9.93 -17.02 -16.03
N ALA A 41 -9.53 -15.75 -15.90
CA ALA A 41 -8.63 -15.11 -16.85
C ALA A 41 -7.24 -15.75 -16.85
N MET A 42 -6.67 -16.06 -15.67
CA MET A 42 -5.39 -16.75 -15.54
C MET A 42 -5.45 -18.20 -16.08
N ASP A 43 -6.52 -18.94 -15.77
CA ASP A 43 -6.74 -20.31 -16.29
C ASP A 43 -6.80 -20.30 -17.83
N ALA A 44 -7.49 -19.32 -18.43
CA ALA A 44 -7.58 -19.15 -19.89
C ALA A 44 -6.23 -18.80 -20.55
N LEU A 45 -5.27 -18.28 -19.78
CA LEU A 45 -3.90 -18.05 -20.22
C LEU A 45 -2.96 -19.25 -20.00
N GLY A 46 -3.50 -20.38 -19.51
CA GLY A 46 -2.75 -21.61 -19.24
C GLY A 46 -1.89 -21.55 -17.97
N MET A 47 -2.22 -20.65 -17.05
CA MET A 47 -1.55 -20.57 -15.75
C MET A 47 -2.13 -21.62 -14.78
N GLU A 48 -1.30 -22.16 -13.91
CA GLU A 48 -1.73 -22.97 -12.77
C GLU A 48 -2.18 -22.02 -11.64
N THR A 49 -3.45 -22.12 -11.22
CA THR A 49 -4.03 -21.16 -10.29
C THR A 49 -4.27 -21.74 -8.90
N HIS A 50 -4.02 -20.93 -7.88
CA HIS A 50 -4.30 -21.21 -6.48
C HIS A 50 -5.07 -20.03 -5.89
N ALA A 51 -6.12 -20.32 -5.11
CA ALA A 51 -6.87 -19.31 -4.36
C ALA A 51 -6.54 -19.43 -2.87
N HIS A 52 -6.44 -18.28 -2.21
CA HIS A 52 -6.16 -18.11 -0.79
C HIS A 52 -7.25 -17.26 -0.16
N GLU A 53 -7.86 -17.72 0.91
CA GLU A 53 -8.94 -17.02 1.63
C GLU A 53 -8.60 -16.97 3.14
N PRO A 54 -7.69 -16.05 3.58
CA PRO A 54 -7.28 -15.95 4.98
C PRO A 54 -8.42 -15.53 5.92
N SER A 55 -9.44 -14.89 5.40
CA SER A 55 -10.66 -14.51 6.11
C SER A 55 -11.84 -14.59 5.14
N PRO A 56 -13.05 -14.89 5.61
CA PRO A 56 -14.23 -15.02 4.74
C PRO A 56 -14.41 -13.81 3.82
N GLY A 57 -14.46 -14.05 2.50
CA GLY A 57 -14.59 -13.02 1.49
C GLY A 57 -13.30 -12.35 1.02
N ARG A 58 -12.19 -12.54 1.71
CA ARG A 58 -10.86 -12.02 1.36
C ARG A 58 -10.15 -13.04 0.50
N VAL A 59 -10.42 -13.07 -0.78
CA VAL A 59 -9.94 -14.10 -1.71
C VAL A 59 -8.86 -13.55 -2.62
N SER A 60 -7.62 -13.96 -2.39
CA SER A 60 -6.48 -13.71 -3.28
C SER A 60 -6.31 -14.84 -4.30
N VAL A 61 -5.77 -14.54 -5.47
CA VAL A 61 -5.48 -15.53 -6.52
C VAL A 61 -4.04 -15.42 -6.98
N VAL A 62 -3.34 -16.54 -6.99
CA VAL A 62 -2.00 -16.66 -7.55
C VAL A 62 -2.06 -17.56 -8.77
N GLY A 63 -1.64 -17.04 -9.92
CA GLY A 63 -1.43 -17.81 -11.15
C GLY A 63 0.05 -17.97 -11.44
N ARG A 64 0.47 -19.15 -11.85
CA ARG A 64 1.85 -19.48 -12.24
C ARG A 64 1.92 -19.95 -13.69
N LEU A 65 2.64 -19.22 -14.52
CA LEU A 65 3.08 -19.68 -15.82
C LEU A 65 4.44 -20.38 -15.62
N ARG A 66 4.48 -21.71 -15.78
CA ARG A 66 5.70 -22.48 -15.57
C ARG A 66 6.73 -22.21 -16.66
N GLY A 67 7.97 -21.98 -16.22
CA GLY A 67 9.15 -21.95 -17.08
C GLY A 67 9.64 -23.35 -17.42
N THR A 68 10.62 -23.42 -18.30
CA THR A 68 11.28 -24.70 -18.69
C THR A 68 12.31 -25.19 -17.68
N GLY A 69 12.63 -24.37 -16.68
CA GLY A 69 13.57 -24.64 -15.60
C GLY A 69 14.91 -23.91 -15.77
N GLY A 70 15.55 -23.60 -14.65
CA GLY A 70 16.89 -22.99 -14.59
C GLY A 70 16.93 -21.46 -14.66
N GLY A 71 15.81 -20.77 -14.92
CA GLY A 71 15.70 -19.30 -14.88
C GLY A 71 15.21 -18.79 -13.53
N ARG A 72 15.32 -17.46 -13.32
CA ARG A 72 14.78 -16.79 -12.14
C ARG A 72 13.28 -16.63 -12.24
N SER A 73 12.59 -16.67 -11.11
CA SER A 73 11.15 -16.48 -11.01
C SER A 73 10.79 -14.99 -10.78
N LEU A 74 9.74 -14.51 -11.45
CA LEU A 74 9.25 -13.15 -11.32
C LEU A 74 7.78 -13.14 -10.88
N MET A 75 7.46 -12.27 -9.92
CA MET A 75 6.11 -12.00 -9.47
C MET A 75 5.63 -10.65 -10.04
N LEU A 76 4.44 -10.63 -10.67
CA LEU A 76 3.70 -9.43 -11.01
C LEU A 76 2.58 -9.29 -9.99
N TYR A 77 2.69 -8.29 -9.15
CA TYR A 77 1.76 -8.03 -8.05
C TYR A 77 0.74 -6.96 -8.42
N ALA A 78 -0.51 -7.19 -8.04
CA ALA A 78 -1.56 -6.19 -7.99
C ALA A 78 -2.58 -6.54 -6.90
N HIS A 79 -3.19 -5.55 -6.24
CA HIS A 79 -4.41 -5.78 -5.48
C HIS A 79 -5.66 -5.61 -6.36
N HIS A 80 -6.79 -6.15 -5.92
CA HIS A 80 -8.05 -6.09 -6.65
C HIS A 80 -9.23 -5.58 -5.81
N ASP A 81 -9.04 -5.42 -4.51
CA ASP A 81 -9.96 -4.66 -3.68
C ASP A 81 -9.86 -3.16 -3.97
N THR A 82 -10.82 -2.40 -3.53
CA THR A 82 -10.88 -0.95 -3.68
C THR A 82 -11.44 -0.31 -2.43
N VAL A 83 -11.13 0.97 -2.21
CA VAL A 83 -11.85 1.79 -1.24
C VAL A 83 -13.30 2.04 -1.64
N GLY A 84 -14.06 2.77 -0.81
CA GLY A 84 -15.42 3.20 -1.09
C GLY A 84 -15.55 4.08 -2.33
N ILE A 85 -16.78 4.36 -2.73
CA ILE A 85 -17.05 5.12 -3.97
C ILE A 85 -17.03 6.65 -3.77
N GLU A 86 -16.94 7.15 -2.54
CA GLU A 86 -16.84 8.58 -2.20
C GLU A 86 -17.85 9.49 -2.94
N GLY A 87 -19.05 8.97 -3.21
CA GLY A 87 -20.07 9.69 -3.98
C GLY A 87 -19.82 9.72 -5.49
N MET A 88 -18.96 8.86 -6.02
CA MET A 88 -18.68 8.73 -7.45
C MET A 88 -19.94 8.34 -8.20
N PRO A 89 -20.37 9.10 -9.22
CA PRO A 89 -21.44 8.67 -10.10
C PRO A 89 -20.99 7.53 -11.00
N ASP A 90 -21.84 6.52 -11.17
CA ASP A 90 -21.60 5.35 -12.06
C ASP A 90 -20.23 4.68 -11.88
N PRO A 91 -19.83 4.30 -10.63
CA PRO A 91 -18.48 3.85 -10.30
C PRO A 91 -18.05 2.58 -11.07
N TRP A 92 -18.98 1.82 -11.60
CA TRP A 92 -18.73 0.56 -12.30
C TRP A 92 -18.99 0.66 -13.82
N SER A 93 -19.10 1.87 -14.38
CA SER A 93 -19.40 2.06 -15.80
C SER A 93 -18.27 1.59 -16.71
N ALA A 94 -17.02 1.73 -16.32
CA ALA A 94 -15.84 1.56 -17.16
C ALA A 94 -15.95 2.41 -18.44
N GLU A 95 -16.51 3.61 -18.33
CA GLU A 95 -16.70 4.52 -19.46
C GLU A 95 -15.33 4.95 -20.00
N VAL A 96 -15.22 4.95 -21.33
CA VAL A 96 -14.01 5.43 -22.00
C VAL A 96 -14.30 6.75 -22.68
N ARG A 97 -13.55 7.79 -22.27
CA ARG A 97 -13.60 9.14 -22.88
C ARG A 97 -12.16 9.64 -23.09
N ASP A 98 -11.87 10.14 -24.27
CA ASP A 98 -10.56 10.77 -24.61
C ASP A 98 -9.34 9.90 -24.25
N GLY A 99 -9.43 8.57 -24.50
CA GLY A 99 -8.36 7.63 -24.19
C GLY A 99 -8.23 7.23 -22.72
N ARG A 100 -9.12 7.70 -21.85
CA ARG A 100 -9.16 7.40 -20.41
C ARG A 100 -10.32 6.49 -20.06
N MET A 101 -10.12 5.54 -19.16
CA MET A 101 -11.19 4.73 -18.57
C MET A 101 -11.50 5.24 -17.18
N TYR A 102 -12.79 5.47 -16.92
CA TYR A 102 -13.31 5.99 -15.66
C TYR A 102 -14.00 4.89 -14.86
N GLY A 103 -13.84 4.96 -13.54
CA GLY A 103 -14.52 4.07 -12.58
C GLY A 103 -13.63 3.77 -11.37
N ARG A 104 -14.24 3.30 -10.28
CA ARG A 104 -13.51 2.92 -9.07
C ARG A 104 -12.61 1.71 -9.34
N GLY A 105 -11.33 1.81 -8.95
CA GLY A 105 -10.30 0.82 -9.22
C GLY A 105 -9.72 0.88 -10.63
N ALA A 106 -10.18 1.81 -11.49
CA ALA A 106 -9.61 1.97 -12.83
C ALA A 106 -8.13 2.38 -12.77
N TYR A 107 -7.77 3.23 -11.83
CA TYR A 107 -6.42 3.69 -11.57
C TYR A 107 -5.77 2.90 -10.43
N ASP A 108 -6.44 2.78 -9.29
CA ASP A 108 -5.95 2.13 -8.08
C ASP A 108 -6.69 0.81 -7.80
N MET A 109 -6.10 -0.40 -8.14
CA MET A 109 -5.01 -0.56 -9.13
C MET A 109 -5.34 -1.68 -10.13
N LYS A 110 -6.64 -1.87 -10.49
CA LYS A 110 -7.06 -2.90 -11.47
C LYS A 110 -6.39 -2.75 -12.84
N CYS A 111 -5.92 -1.53 -13.18
CA CYS A 111 -5.13 -1.28 -14.39
C CYS A 111 -3.81 -2.07 -14.40
N GLY A 112 -3.13 -2.15 -13.27
CA GLY A 112 -1.91 -2.93 -13.10
C GLY A 112 -2.16 -4.44 -13.27
N LEU A 113 -3.27 -4.93 -12.73
CA LEU A 113 -3.69 -6.32 -12.91
C LEU A 113 -4.03 -6.63 -14.38
N ALA A 114 -4.76 -5.74 -15.06
CA ALA A 114 -5.06 -5.89 -16.48
C ALA A 114 -3.79 -5.88 -17.35
N ALA A 115 -2.81 -4.99 -17.01
CA ALA A 115 -1.51 -4.94 -17.66
C ALA A 115 -0.71 -6.25 -17.46
N SER A 116 -0.75 -6.82 -16.24
CA SER A 116 -0.09 -8.09 -15.91
C SER A 116 -0.67 -9.27 -16.71
N LEU A 117 -2.00 -9.37 -16.79
CA LEU A 117 -2.69 -10.39 -17.61
C LEU A 117 -2.37 -10.24 -19.09
N ALA A 118 -2.33 -9.01 -19.61
CA ALA A 118 -1.98 -8.75 -21.00
C ALA A 118 -0.51 -9.05 -21.30
N ALA A 119 0.39 -8.81 -20.36
CA ALA A 119 1.81 -9.16 -20.48
C ALA A 119 1.99 -10.67 -20.57
N VAL A 120 1.35 -11.45 -19.69
CA VAL A 120 1.39 -12.93 -19.74
C VAL A 120 0.81 -13.44 -21.05
N ARG A 121 -0.31 -12.88 -21.52
CA ARG A 121 -0.88 -13.24 -22.83
C ARG A 121 0.11 -13.01 -23.98
N ALA A 122 0.79 -11.86 -24.00
CA ALA A 122 1.78 -11.54 -25.02
C ALA A 122 3.00 -12.49 -24.99
N ILE A 123 3.39 -12.95 -23.80
CA ILE A 123 4.44 -13.95 -23.62
C ILE A 123 3.98 -15.32 -24.15
N ALA A 124 2.81 -15.80 -23.73
CA ALA A 124 2.26 -17.08 -24.17
C ALA A 124 2.08 -17.14 -25.70
N GLN A 125 1.56 -16.08 -26.33
CA GLN A 125 1.37 -16.01 -27.77
C GLN A 125 2.68 -15.91 -28.58
N SER A 126 3.79 -15.59 -27.96
CA SER A 126 5.08 -15.48 -28.68
C SER A 126 5.66 -16.84 -29.05
N GLY A 127 5.21 -17.92 -28.39
CA GLY A 127 5.75 -19.26 -28.56
C GLY A 127 7.18 -19.47 -28.01
N ALA A 128 7.80 -18.44 -27.43
CA ALA A 128 9.10 -18.54 -26.79
C ALA A 128 8.90 -18.75 -25.27
N PRO A 129 9.21 -19.95 -24.74
CA PRO A 129 9.04 -20.22 -23.33
C PRO A 129 10.05 -19.40 -22.49
N LEU A 130 9.68 -19.11 -21.25
CA LEU A 130 10.60 -18.58 -20.26
C LEU A 130 11.39 -19.74 -19.61
N ALA A 131 12.61 -19.47 -19.14
CA ALA A 131 13.35 -20.45 -18.35
C ALA A 131 12.84 -20.49 -16.90
N GLY A 132 12.58 -19.34 -16.29
CA GLY A 132 12.01 -19.23 -14.94
C GLY A 132 10.49 -19.08 -14.93
N ASP A 133 9.89 -19.26 -13.76
CA ASP A 133 8.46 -19.13 -13.56
C ASP A 133 8.03 -17.66 -13.56
N LEU A 134 6.85 -17.37 -14.14
CA LEU A 134 6.21 -16.05 -14.05
C LEU A 134 4.91 -16.20 -13.25
N LEU A 135 4.78 -15.44 -12.16
CA LEU A 135 3.60 -15.42 -11.31
C LEU A 135 2.83 -14.12 -11.52
N ILE A 136 1.49 -14.22 -11.54
CA ILE A 136 0.61 -13.08 -11.25
C ILE A 136 0.03 -13.31 -9.86
N VAL A 137 0.19 -12.33 -8.99
CA VAL A 137 -0.36 -12.33 -7.63
C VAL A 137 -1.37 -11.21 -7.54
N SER A 138 -2.65 -11.59 -7.45
CA SER A 138 -3.79 -10.69 -7.32
C SER A 138 -4.34 -10.84 -5.90
N VAL A 139 -4.11 -9.85 -5.05
CA VAL A 139 -4.43 -9.94 -3.62
C VAL A 139 -5.69 -9.19 -3.25
N ALA A 140 -6.30 -9.66 -2.17
CA ALA A 140 -7.39 -9.02 -1.46
C ALA A 140 -6.84 -8.19 -0.29
N ASP A 141 -7.58 -7.17 0.14
CA ASP A 141 -7.38 -6.46 1.41
C ASP A 141 -6.10 -5.60 1.52
N GLU A 142 -5.56 -5.13 0.40
CA GLU A 142 -4.42 -4.19 0.43
C GLU A 142 -4.82 -2.87 1.08
N GLU A 143 -5.98 -2.35 0.72
CA GLU A 143 -6.52 -1.04 1.12
C GLU A 143 -6.82 -0.90 2.62
N GLU A 144 -6.75 -2.00 3.39
CA GLU A 144 -7.03 -1.98 4.84
C GLU A 144 -5.92 -2.64 5.67
N ALA A 145 -5.71 -3.95 5.54
CA ALA A 145 -4.85 -4.70 6.45
C ALA A 145 -3.85 -5.64 5.76
N SER A 146 -3.86 -5.74 4.42
CA SER A 146 -2.97 -6.58 3.61
C SER A 146 -3.03 -8.07 3.94
N LEU A 147 -4.18 -8.56 4.43
CA LEU A 147 -4.35 -9.97 4.82
C LEU A 147 -4.03 -10.91 3.66
N GLY A 148 -4.40 -10.52 2.44
CA GLY A 148 -4.18 -11.30 1.24
C GLY A 148 -2.70 -11.52 0.95
N MET A 149 -1.89 -10.45 0.93
CA MET A 149 -0.46 -10.58 0.66
C MET A 149 0.27 -11.30 1.78
N MET A 150 -0.06 -11.02 3.04
CA MET A 150 0.52 -11.75 4.17
C MET A 150 0.26 -13.25 4.11
N ASP A 151 -0.91 -13.68 3.63
CA ASP A 151 -1.20 -15.11 3.46
C ASP A 151 -0.50 -15.71 2.23
N VAL A 152 -0.53 -15.02 1.10
CA VAL A 152 0.15 -15.46 -0.13
C VAL A 152 1.65 -15.72 0.12
N LEU A 153 2.33 -14.85 0.85
CA LEU A 153 3.76 -14.98 1.16
C LEU A 153 4.12 -16.19 2.04
N ARG A 154 3.15 -16.81 2.70
CA ARG A 154 3.36 -18.08 3.43
C ARG A 154 3.47 -19.29 2.50
N HIS A 155 2.98 -19.16 1.27
CA HIS A 155 2.81 -20.27 0.32
C HIS A 155 3.58 -20.07 -0.97
N HIS A 156 3.88 -18.82 -1.34
CA HIS A 156 4.52 -18.48 -2.60
C HIS A 156 5.71 -17.54 -2.38
N THR A 157 6.73 -17.72 -3.20
CA THR A 157 7.91 -16.86 -3.27
C THR A 157 8.34 -16.65 -4.72
N ALA A 158 9.17 -15.67 -4.97
CA ALA A 158 9.84 -15.42 -6.24
C ALA A 158 11.22 -14.78 -6.00
N ASP A 159 12.10 -14.78 -7.02
CA ASP A 159 13.40 -14.13 -6.92
C ASP A 159 13.28 -12.60 -6.98
N ALA A 160 12.24 -12.10 -7.65
CA ALA A 160 11.89 -10.67 -7.65
C ALA A 160 10.40 -10.44 -7.89
N ALA A 161 9.96 -9.21 -7.64
CA ALA A 161 8.60 -8.75 -7.90
C ALA A 161 8.58 -7.38 -8.61
N VAL A 162 7.58 -7.21 -9.49
CA VAL A 162 7.15 -5.88 -9.98
C VAL A 162 5.76 -5.63 -9.39
N VAL A 163 5.66 -4.61 -8.57
CA VAL A 163 4.40 -4.11 -8.03
C VAL A 163 3.84 -3.09 -9.01
N THR A 164 2.58 -3.26 -9.42
CA THR A 164 2.00 -2.49 -10.52
C THR A 164 1.08 -1.35 -10.05
N GLU A 165 1.36 -0.82 -8.84
CA GLU A 165 0.73 0.40 -8.33
C GLU A 165 0.91 1.57 -9.28
N PRO A 166 -0.05 2.49 -9.36
CA PRO A 166 0.04 3.65 -10.23
C PRO A 166 1.17 4.59 -9.81
N THR A 167 2.08 4.88 -10.76
CA THR A 167 3.29 5.68 -10.48
C THR A 167 3.62 6.66 -11.60
N GLU A 168 2.68 6.97 -12.48
CA GLU A 168 2.91 7.84 -13.65
C GLU A 168 4.06 7.33 -14.55
N LEU A 169 4.25 6.00 -14.61
CA LEU A 169 5.35 5.31 -15.29
C LEU A 169 6.76 5.67 -14.74
N ALA A 170 6.85 6.28 -13.56
CA ALA A 170 8.08 6.38 -12.79
C ALA A 170 8.35 5.09 -12.02
N MET A 171 9.61 4.84 -11.65
CA MET A 171 9.98 3.71 -10.79
C MET A 171 10.04 4.15 -9.34
N VAL A 172 9.15 3.65 -8.49
CA VAL A 172 9.28 3.83 -7.04
C VAL A 172 10.31 2.83 -6.51
N VAL A 173 11.34 3.35 -5.86
CA VAL A 173 12.46 2.57 -5.31
C VAL A 173 12.51 2.62 -3.79
N ALA A 174 11.65 3.40 -3.15
CA ALA A 174 11.45 3.44 -1.70
C ALA A 174 10.08 4.01 -1.38
N HIS A 175 9.50 3.64 -0.25
CA HIS A 175 8.29 4.27 0.26
C HIS A 175 8.32 4.41 1.79
N LYS A 176 7.47 5.32 2.29
CA LYS A 176 7.31 5.50 3.73
C LYS A 176 6.56 4.33 4.35
N GLY A 177 6.86 4.06 5.62
CA GLY A 177 6.04 3.28 6.51
C GLY A 177 5.18 4.17 7.40
N PHE A 178 4.48 3.55 8.34
CA PHE A 178 3.76 4.26 9.38
C PHE A 178 3.73 3.47 10.69
N CYS A 179 3.53 4.21 11.79
CA CYS A 179 3.26 3.64 13.09
C CYS A 179 2.13 4.45 13.73
N TRP A 180 1.02 3.80 13.99
CA TRP A 180 -0.10 4.34 14.76
C TRP A 180 0.12 4.02 16.23
N MET A 181 -0.02 5.04 17.06
CA MET A 181 0.19 4.91 18.49
C MET A 181 -0.95 5.56 19.27
N GLU A 182 -1.28 4.99 20.41
CA GLU A 182 -2.09 5.64 21.42
C GLU A 182 -1.20 6.12 22.57
N VAL A 183 -1.35 7.38 22.93
CA VAL A 183 -0.78 7.99 24.12
C VAL A 183 -1.91 8.25 25.11
N GLU A 184 -1.77 7.77 26.33
CA GLU A 184 -2.74 7.96 27.38
C GLU A 184 -2.14 8.75 28.52
N THR A 185 -2.86 9.74 29.03
CA THR A 185 -2.53 10.44 30.26
C THR A 185 -3.58 10.13 31.32
N GLU A 186 -3.14 9.88 32.55
CA GLU A 186 -3.97 9.62 33.70
C GLU A 186 -4.17 10.88 34.54
N GLY A 187 -5.36 11.01 35.07
CA GLY A 187 -5.73 12.05 36.03
C GLY A 187 -6.46 11.45 37.22
N ARG A 188 -7.17 12.30 37.94
CA ARG A 188 -8.08 11.90 39.02
C ARG A 188 -9.34 12.76 38.97
N ALA A 189 -10.50 12.12 38.72
CA ALA A 189 -11.77 12.81 38.66
C ALA A 189 -12.06 13.52 39.99
N SER A 190 -12.60 14.72 39.90
CA SER A 190 -13.09 15.51 41.01
C SER A 190 -14.12 16.50 40.49
N HIS A 191 -14.97 17.02 41.35
CA HIS A 191 -15.84 18.14 40.99
C HIS A 191 -14.99 19.35 40.57
N GLY A 192 -15.43 20.15 39.59
CA GLY A 192 -14.66 21.26 39.03
C GLY A 192 -14.20 22.32 40.08
N SER A 193 -14.87 22.43 41.24
CA SER A 193 -14.41 23.22 42.37
C SER A 193 -13.35 22.55 43.25
N GLY A 194 -13.11 21.27 43.09
CA GLY A 194 -12.23 20.43 43.91
C GLY A 194 -10.77 20.43 43.45
N TRP A 195 -10.18 21.60 43.21
CA TRP A 195 -8.83 21.73 42.68
C TRP A 195 -7.73 21.09 43.54
N GLN A 196 -7.96 20.91 44.86
CA GLN A 196 -7.02 20.25 45.77
C GLN A 196 -6.93 18.76 45.57
N THR A 197 -7.98 18.14 45.01
CA THR A 197 -8.12 16.68 44.89
C THR A 197 -8.13 16.23 43.42
N GLY A 198 -8.58 17.08 42.51
CA GLY A 198 -8.60 16.78 41.07
C GLY A 198 -7.20 16.75 40.46
N ILE A 199 -7.00 15.87 39.49
CA ILE A 199 -5.85 15.87 38.59
C ILE A 199 -6.39 15.79 37.19
N ASP A 200 -6.07 16.79 36.37
CA ASP A 200 -6.66 16.91 35.03
C ASP A 200 -5.80 16.21 33.96
N ALA A 201 -6.30 15.09 33.44
CA ALA A 201 -5.65 14.34 32.38
C ALA A 201 -5.55 15.15 31.08
N ASN A 202 -6.54 16.01 30.77
CA ASN A 202 -6.50 16.85 29.56
C ASN A 202 -5.36 17.88 29.64
N MET A 203 -5.15 18.51 30.80
CA MET A 203 -4.02 19.43 31.01
C MET A 203 -2.67 18.72 30.93
N ARG A 204 -2.61 17.45 31.38
CA ARG A 204 -1.40 16.62 31.20
C ARG A 204 -1.18 16.31 29.73
N MET A 205 -2.23 15.98 28.98
CA MET A 205 -2.13 15.73 27.54
C MET A 205 -1.70 17.00 26.78
N GLY A 206 -2.11 18.18 27.21
CA GLY A 206 -1.65 19.45 26.63
C GLY A 206 -0.12 19.60 26.67
N ARG A 207 0.54 19.13 27.77
CA ARG A 207 2.01 19.11 27.85
C ARG A 207 2.64 18.11 26.87
N VAL A 208 2.01 16.94 26.72
CA VAL A 208 2.43 15.94 25.72
C VAL A 208 2.34 16.51 24.30
N LEU A 209 1.20 17.10 23.94
CA LEU A 209 0.97 17.72 22.64
C LEU A 209 2.04 18.77 22.29
N THR A 210 2.40 19.63 23.24
CA THR A 210 3.45 20.64 23.04
C THR A 210 4.82 19.98 22.73
N ARG A 211 5.15 18.88 23.39
CA ARG A 211 6.40 18.14 23.13
C ARG A 211 6.35 17.38 21.80
N LEU A 212 5.20 16.81 21.43
CA LEU A 212 4.99 16.16 20.16
C LEU A 212 5.04 17.14 18.97
N GLU A 213 4.50 18.35 19.11
CA GLU A 213 4.64 19.43 18.11
C GLU A 213 6.13 19.78 17.88
N ALA A 214 6.89 19.93 18.96
CA ALA A 214 8.33 20.16 18.87
C ALA A 214 9.08 18.97 18.22
N LEU A 215 8.68 17.72 18.51
CA LEU A 215 9.20 16.53 17.82
C LEU A 215 8.85 16.58 16.33
N GLY A 216 7.60 16.83 15.97
CA GLY A 216 7.16 16.93 14.58
C GLY A 216 7.95 17.97 13.79
N THR A 217 8.20 19.14 14.38
CA THR A 217 9.05 20.19 13.79
C THR A 217 10.48 19.69 13.55
N ARG A 218 11.09 19.03 14.52
CA ARG A 218 12.44 18.46 14.35
C ARG A 218 12.49 17.41 13.25
N LEU A 219 11.48 16.55 13.16
CA LEU A 219 11.39 15.48 12.16
C LEU A 219 11.39 16.03 10.73
N VAL A 220 10.54 17.01 10.45
CA VAL A 220 10.43 17.58 9.08
C VAL A 220 11.63 18.49 8.72
N THR A 221 12.39 18.94 9.70
CA THR A 221 13.60 19.76 9.50
C THR A 221 14.90 18.95 9.57
N SER A 222 14.85 17.67 9.93
CA SER A 222 16.03 16.78 9.91
C SER A 222 16.44 16.45 8.47
N PRO A 223 17.69 15.98 8.23
CA PRO A 223 18.11 15.57 6.92
C PRO A 223 17.11 14.57 6.29
N PRO A 224 16.54 14.89 5.12
CA PRO A 224 15.53 14.04 4.50
C PRO A 224 16.17 12.78 3.91
N HIS A 225 15.40 11.72 3.83
CA HIS A 225 15.76 10.60 2.96
C HIS A 225 15.76 11.05 1.49
N PRO A 226 16.74 10.62 0.65
CA PRO A 226 16.93 11.18 -0.70
C PRO A 226 15.71 11.16 -1.61
N VAL A 227 14.86 10.15 -1.51
CA VAL A 227 13.70 10.00 -2.41
C VAL A 227 12.34 10.06 -1.70
N VAL A 228 12.21 9.67 -0.41
CA VAL A 228 10.92 9.73 0.30
C VAL A 228 10.77 10.99 1.18
N GLY A 229 11.81 11.83 1.24
CA GLY A 229 11.79 13.03 2.05
C GLY A 229 11.86 12.77 3.55
N PRO A 230 11.51 13.76 4.40
CA PRO A 230 11.61 13.64 5.85
C PRO A 230 10.49 12.78 6.42
N PRO A 231 10.69 12.21 7.62
CA PRO A 231 9.60 11.62 8.39
C PRO A 231 8.66 12.70 8.92
N SER A 232 7.46 12.30 9.35
CA SER A 232 6.48 13.25 9.90
C SER A 232 5.64 12.63 11.02
N LEU A 233 5.03 13.50 11.83
CA LEU A 233 4.13 13.11 12.92
C LEU A 233 2.94 14.06 12.93
N HIS A 234 1.74 13.51 13.16
CA HIS A 234 0.56 14.31 13.46
C HIS A 234 -0.32 13.67 14.52
N ALA A 235 -1.10 14.50 15.20
CA ALA A 235 -2.15 14.10 16.12
C ALA A 235 -3.44 13.89 15.34
N ALA A 236 -3.98 12.67 15.36
CA ALA A 236 -5.16 12.29 14.57
C ALA A 236 -6.46 12.52 15.35
N GLU A 237 -6.51 12.01 16.59
CA GLU A 237 -7.71 12.08 17.42
C GLU A 237 -7.34 12.38 18.88
N LEU A 238 -8.20 13.13 19.57
CA LEU A 238 -8.04 13.45 20.99
C LEU A 238 -9.36 13.29 21.72
N HIS A 239 -9.37 12.46 22.75
CA HIS A 239 -10.56 12.18 23.56
C HIS A 239 -10.25 12.28 25.04
N GLY A 240 -10.93 13.16 25.77
CA GLY A 240 -10.73 13.31 27.21
C GLY A 240 -11.87 14.07 27.90
N GLY A 241 -12.14 13.65 29.14
CA GLY A 241 -13.17 14.24 29.98
C GLY A 241 -14.56 13.67 29.76
N THR A 242 -15.48 13.95 30.72
CA THR A 242 -16.86 13.46 30.73
C THR A 242 -17.90 14.55 30.90
N GLY A 243 -17.49 15.79 31.12
CA GLY A 243 -18.39 16.93 31.30
C GLY A 243 -17.72 18.18 31.84
N TRP A 244 -18.43 19.31 31.80
CA TRP A 244 -17.89 20.65 32.09
C TRP A 244 -17.39 20.82 33.53
N SER A 245 -18.05 20.20 34.49
CA SER A 245 -17.78 20.40 35.93
C SER A 245 -16.99 19.23 36.56
N THR A 246 -16.17 18.53 35.74
CA THR A 246 -15.44 17.33 36.20
C THR A 246 -14.01 17.36 35.69
N TYR A 247 -13.03 17.19 36.57
CA TYR A 247 -11.65 16.92 36.18
C TYR A 247 -11.56 15.61 35.39
N ALA A 248 -10.88 15.63 34.25
CA ALA A 248 -10.72 14.44 33.41
C ALA A 248 -9.81 13.42 34.10
N ALA A 249 -10.32 12.21 34.34
CA ALA A 249 -9.52 11.12 34.90
C ALA A 249 -8.60 10.44 33.85
N ARG A 250 -8.95 10.60 32.58
CA ARG A 250 -8.26 9.95 31.45
C ARG A 250 -8.35 10.85 30.22
N CYS A 251 -7.24 10.89 29.44
CA CYS A 251 -7.23 11.47 28.10
C CYS A 251 -6.41 10.57 27.18
N VAL A 252 -6.93 10.30 25.99
CA VAL A 252 -6.30 9.47 24.95
C VAL A 252 -6.05 10.31 23.71
N LEU A 253 -4.85 10.23 23.21
CA LEU A 253 -4.40 10.84 21.96
C LEU A 253 -3.98 9.72 21.00
N ARG A 254 -4.52 9.69 19.79
CA ARG A 254 -4.05 8.87 18.69
C ARG A 254 -3.14 9.69 17.79
N ILE A 255 -1.98 9.15 17.48
CA ILE A 255 -0.98 9.80 16.64
C ILE A 255 -0.56 8.88 15.51
N GLU A 256 -0.25 9.46 14.36
CA GLU A 256 0.42 8.77 13.27
C GLU A 256 1.84 9.30 13.09
N ARG A 257 2.77 8.38 12.98
CA ARG A 257 4.17 8.63 12.64
C ARG A 257 4.45 8.03 11.27
N ARG A 258 4.66 8.87 10.22
CA ARG A 258 5.17 8.41 8.93
C ARG A 258 6.67 8.18 9.04
N THR A 259 7.08 6.94 8.83
CA THR A 259 8.47 6.48 8.97
C THR A 259 9.19 6.45 7.63
N ILE A 260 10.52 6.53 7.66
CA ILE A 260 11.41 6.44 6.50
C ILE A 260 12.34 5.24 6.63
N PRO A 261 12.95 4.73 5.54
CA PRO A 261 13.94 3.67 5.61
C PRO A 261 15.00 3.92 6.70
N GLY A 262 15.28 2.88 7.50
CA GLY A 262 16.15 2.95 8.66
C GLY A 262 15.43 3.18 10.01
N GLU A 263 14.16 3.62 10.00
CA GLU A 263 13.34 3.70 11.22
C GLU A 263 12.57 2.39 11.47
N THR A 264 12.38 2.07 12.75
CA THR A 264 11.61 0.88 13.19
C THR A 264 10.50 1.29 14.15
N GLU A 265 9.48 0.43 14.32
CA GLU A 265 8.46 0.65 15.34
C GLU A 265 9.08 0.97 16.71
N ALA A 266 10.01 0.13 17.14
CA ALA A 266 10.67 0.31 18.45
C ALA A 266 11.35 1.67 18.56
N SER A 267 12.04 2.14 17.51
CA SER A 267 12.72 3.43 17.51
C SER A 267 11.77 4.62 17.61
N VAL A 268 10.61 4.55 16.94
CA VAL A 268 9.64 5.66 16.95
C VAL A 268 8.79 5.67 18.21
N VAL A 269 8.46 4.49 18.78
CA VAL A 269 7.80 4.39 20.08
C VAL A 269 8.71 4.94 21.18
N ALA A 270 10.01 4.63 21.14
CA ALA A 270 10.99 5.14 22.08
C ALA A 270 11.04 6.69 22.08
N GLN A 271 10.97 7.34 20.91
CA GLN A 271 10.94 8.81 20.83
C GLN A 271 9.76 9.44 21.60
N VAL A 272 8.60 8.78 21.56
CA VAL A 272 7.43 9.23 22.33
C VAL A 272 7.59 8.91 23.81
N GLN A 273 8.09 7.73 24.15
CA GLN A 273 8.36 7.34 25.53
C GLN A 273 9.35 8.29 26.22
N GLU A 274 10.42 8.71 25.53
CA GLU A 274 11.37 9.70 26.05
C GLU A 274 10.70 11.03 26.43
N ILE A 275 9.68 11.47 25.65
CA ILE A 275 8.89 12.65 25.98
C ILE A 275 8.10 12.43 27.28
N LEU A 276 7.47 11.26 27.43
CA LEU A 276 6.69 10.95 28.64
C LEU A 276 7.58 10.84 29.86
N ASP A 277 8.75 10.23 29.75
CA ASP A 277 9.73 10.08 30.83
C ASP A 277 10.29 11.45 31.27
N ALA A 278 10.56 12.35 30.31
CA ALA A 278 10.98 13.71 30.63
C ALA A 278 9.90 14.47 31.40
N LEU A 279 8.63 14.38 30.99
CA LEU A 279 7.50 14.99 31.70
C LEU A 279 7.30 14.38 33.09
N ALA A 280 7.52 13.08 33.28
CA ALA A 280 7.46 12.42 34.57
C ALA A 280 8.62 12.85 35.49
N THR A 281 9.77 13.19 34.93
CA THR A 281 10.90 13.76 35.68
C THR A 281 10.61 15.20 36.12
N GLU A 282 9.98 16.02 35.26
CA GLU A 282 9.56 17.40 35.59
C GLU A 282 8.43 17.45 36.64
N ASP A 283 7.54 16.43 36.63
CA ASP A 283 6.40 16.31 37.52
C ASP A 283 6.26 14.87 38.03
N PRO A 284 6.71 14.56 39.23
CA PRO A 284 6.63 13.19 39.81
C PRO A 284 5.21 12.62 39.91
N THR A 285 4.18 13.47 39.79
CA THR A 285 2.79 13.05 39.76
C THR A 285 2.28 12.70 38.36
N PHE A 286 3.04 13.05 37.32
CA PHE A 286 2.67 12.78 35.95
C PHE A 286 2.61 11.28 35.68
N ARG A 287 1.52 10.83 35.06
CA ARG A 287 1.32 9.44 34.65
C ARG A 287 0.85 9.45 33.20
N ALA A 288 1.57 8.77 32.35
CA ALA A 288 1.22 8.57 30.96
C ALA A 288 1.85 7.27 30.42
N SER A 289 1.31 6.78 29.35
CA SER A 289 1.83 5.63 28.62
C SER A 289 1.68 5.83 27.12
N VAL A 290 2.50 5.12 26.34
CA VAL A 290 2.38 5.01 24.89
C VAL A 290 2.38 3.54 24.51
N ARG A 291 1.55 3.18 23.54
CA ARG A 291 1.55 1.84 22.95
C ARG A 291 1.37 1.92 21.44
N PRO A 292 2.05 1.09 20.65
CA PRO A 292 1.75 0.94 19.25
C PRO A 292 0.38 0.24 19.08
N VAL A 293 -0.35 0.61 18.03
CA VAL A 293 -1.63 0.02 17.64
C VAL A 293 -1.46 -0.79 16.36
N LEU A 294 -0.82 -0.19 15.36
CA LEU A 294 -0.47 -0.81 14.10
C LEU A 294 0.81 -0.17 13.57
N SER A 295 1.70 -0.99 13.05
CA SER A 295 2.91 -0.52 12.38
C SER A 295 3.11 -1.26 11.08
N ARG A 296 3.58 -0.51 10.07
CA ARG A 296 4.03 -1.04 8.79
C ARG A 296 5.40 -0.45 8.49
N PRO A 297 6.41 -1.29 8.19
CA PRO A 297 7.76 -0.79 7.97
C PRO A 297 7.84 0.05 6.71
N PRO A 298 8.75 1.04 6.64
CA PRO A 298 9.13 1.64 5.38
C PRO A 298 9.92 0.62 4.55
N TRP A 299 9.99 0.86 3.25
CA TRP A 299 10.72 0.01 2.34
C TRP A 299 11.66 0.83 1.46
N GLU A 300 12.80 0.23 1.13
CA GLU A 300 13.76 0.71 0.15
C GLU A 300 14.34 -0.47 -0.62
N ALA A 301 14.38 -0.34 -1.93
CA ALA A 301 14.95 -1.36 -2.79
C ALA A 301 16.46 -1.49 -2.55
N ARG A 302 16.98 -2.71 -2.63
CA ARG A 302 18.43 -2.94 -2.49
C ARG A 302 19.20 -2.27 -3.63
N GLY A 303 20.30 -1.60 -3.31
CA GLY A 303 21.08 -0.85 -4.27
C GLY A 303 21.68 -1.69 -5.42
N ASP A 304 21.84 -3.01 -5.20
CA ASP A 304 22.34 -4.00 -6.16
C ASP A 304 21.24 -4.80 -6.85
N SER A 305 19.98 -4.44 -6.66
CA SER A 305 18.81 -5.15 -7.19
C SER A 305 18.80 -5.20 -8.72
N ALA A 306 18.90 -6.41 -9.26
CA ALA A 306 18.90 -6.62 -10.71
C ALA A 306 17.57 -6.22 -11.37
N ILE A 307 16.43 -6.39 -10.66
CA ILE A 307 15.11 -6.10 -11.21
C ILE A 307 14.95 -4.61 -11.54
N ILE A 308 15.52 -3.69 -10.74
CA ILE A 308 15.49 -2.24 -11.00
C ILE A 308 16.16 -1.91 -12.35
N GLY A 309 17.34 -2.50 -12.61
CA GLY A 309 18.05 -2.29 -13.86
C GLY A 309 17.28 -2.83 -15.07
N ILE A 310 16.67 -4.00 -14.93
CA ILE A 310 15.90 -4.65 -15.99
C ILE A 310 14.62 -3.87 -16.29
N VAL A 311 13.83 -3.50 -15.27
CA VAL A 311 12.63 -2.66 -15.44
C VAL A 311 12.99 -1.30 -16.05
N GLY A 312 14.09 -0.69 -15.60
CA GLY A 312 14.57 0.57 -16.16
C GLY A 312 14.87 0.47 -17.67
N ARG A 313 15.56 -0.59 -18.13
CA ARG A 313 15.80 -0.82 -19.58
C ARG A 313 14.52 -1.11 -20.35
N ALA A 314 13.64 -1.95 -19.78
CA ALA A 314 12.34 -2.27 -20.39
C ALA A 314 11.49 -1.00 -20.57
N ALA A 315 11.39 -0.17 -19.52
CA ALA A 315 10.67 1.09 -19.55
C ALA A 315 11.30 2.08 -20.56
N GLN A 316 12.61 2.23 -20.57
CA GLN A 316 13.29 3.08 -21.55
C GLN A 316 13.02 2.65 -23.00
N ALA A 317 13.00 1.33 -23.26
CA ALA A 317 12.72 0.82 -24.60
C ALA A 317 11.27 1.05 -25.05
N VAL A 318 10.32 1.12 -24.11
CA VAL A 318 8.89 1.36 -24.40
C VAL A 318 8.58 2.85 -24.46
N LEU A 319 9.12 3.64 -23.51
CA LEU A 319 8.81 5.06 -23.36
C LEU A 319 9.69 5.98 -24.18
N GLY A 320 10.80 5.48 -24.74
CA GLY A 320 11.80 6.30 -25.42
C GLY A 320 12.66 7.16 -24.49
N ARG A 321 12.48 7.08 -23.18
CA ARG A 321 13.22 7.78 -22.12
C ARG A 321 13.40 6.89 -20.91
N ALA A 322 14.47 7.11 -20.14
CA ALA A 322 14.63 6.44 -18.86
C ALA A 322 13.51 6.88 -17.89
N PRO A 323 12.91 5.93 -17.15
CA PRO A 323 11.94 6.28 -16.11
C PRO A 323 12.64 7.03 -14.97
N GLU A 324 11.94 7.99 -14.38
CA GLU A 324 12.40 8.65 -13.16
C GLU A 324 12.41 7.64 -12.00
N ARG A 325 13.39 7.77 -11.09
CA ARG A 325 13.41 7.02 -9.82
C ARG A 325 12.92 7.93 -8.73
N ILE A 326 11.82 7.53 -8.09
CA ILE A 326 11.15 8.33 -7.05
C ILE A 326 10.91 7.52 -5.79
N GLY A 327 10.54 8.20 -4.72
CA GLY A 327 9.99 7.61 -3.52
C GLY A 327 8.51 7.92 -3.38
N ALA A 328 7.74 7.00 -2.79
CA ALA A 328 6.33 7.23 -2.48
C ALA A 328 6.14 7.70 -1.03
N PRO A 329 5.28 8.69 -0.77
CA PRO A 329 5.01 9.17 0.58
C PRO A 329 4.03 8.27 1.37
N TYR A 330 3.39 7.32 0.72
CA TYR A 330 2.45 6.34 1.26
C TYR A 330 3.09 4.96 1.37
N TRP A 331 2.42 4.04 2.04
CA TRP A 331 2.84 2.65 2.21
C TRP A 331 2.20 1.77 1.14
N MET A 332 2.85 0.68 0.79
CA MET A 332 2.40 -0.34 -0.16
C MET A 332 2.87 -1.73 0.29
N ASP A 333 2.23 -2.78 -0.17
CA ASP A 333 2.58 -4.19 0.08
C ASP A 333 4.02 -4.56 -0.34
N THR A 334 4.71 -3.66 -1.05
CA THR A 334 6.14 -3.82 -1.39
C THR A 334 7.01 -4.03 -0.15
N ALA A 335 6.62 -3.45 1.01
CA ALA A 335 7.32 -3.68 2.26
C ALA A 335 7.25 -5.14 2.71
N LEU A 336 6.10 -5.81 2.54
CA LEU A 336 5.91 -7.22 2.87
C LEU A 336 6.76 -8.12 1.97
N LEU A 337 6.87 -7.78 0.67
CA LEU A 337 7.79 -8.45 -0.26
C LEU A 337 9.23 -8.34 0.22
N GLY A 338 9.66 -7.13 0.60
CA GLY A 338 11.00 -6.87 1.14
C GLY A 338 11.31 -7.66 2.42
N GLU A 339 10.35 -7.74 3.35
CA GLU A 339 10.46 -8.56 4.57
C GLU A 339 10.55 -10.06 4.27
N ALA A 340 9.88 -10.52 3.22
CA ALA A 340 9.98 -11.90 2.72
C ALA A 340 11.28 -12.18 1.93
N GLY A 341 12.17 -11.19 1.76
CA GLY A 341 13.42 -11.31 1.03
C GLY A 341 13.28 -11.27 -0.49
N ILE A 342 12.13 -10.87 -1.01
CA ILE A 342 11.85 -10.73 -2.44
C ILE A 342 12.29 -9.35 -2.90
N ASP A 343 13.18 -9.27 -3.90
CA ASP A 343 13.56 -8.00 -4.51
C ASP A 343 12.39 -7.39 -5.25
N ALA A 344 12.11 -6.12 -5.01
CA ALA A 344 10.95 -5.48 -5.61
C ALA A 344 11.27 -4.12 -6.24
N VAL A 345 10.41 -3.71 -7.17
CA VAL A 345 10.32 -2.36 -7.75
C VAL A 345 8.85 -2.08 -8.05
N VAL A 346 8.45 -0.82 -7.94
CA VAL A 346 7.08 -0.44 -8.28
C VAL A 346 7.10 0.37 -9.57
N ILE A 347 6.22 0.03 -10.52
CA ILE A 347 5.98 0.81 -11.74
C ILE A 347 4.59 0.50 -12.27
N GLY A 348 3.81 1.54 -12.53
CA GLY A 348 2.45 1.37 -13.05
C GLY A 348 1.94 2.57 -13.83
N PRO A 349 0.69 2.48 -14.32
CA PRO A 349 0.11 3.44 -15.26
C PRO A 349 -0.03 4.87 -14.76
N VAL A 350 -0.43 5.73 -15.71
CA VAL A 350 -0.75 7.14 -15.52
C VAL A 350 -2.25 7.28 -15.28
N GLY A 351 -2.65 8.11 -14.34
CA GLY A 351 -4.05 8.41 -14.06
C GLY A 351 -4.20 9.43 -12.95
N ASP A 352 -5.37 9.48 -12.36
CA ASP A 352 -5.64 10.38 -11.24
C ASP A 352 -6.88 9.93 -10.48
N GLY A 353 -7.03 10.44 -9.27
CA GLY A 353 -8.23 10.28 -8.46
C GLY A 353 -8.29 9.01 -7.63
N ALA A 354 -7.13 8.38 -7.29
CA ALA A 354 -7.11 7.36 -6.25
C ALA A 354 -7.85 7.86 -5.00
N HIS A 355 -8.78 7.06 -4.47
CA HIS A 355 -9.66 7.37 -3.32
C HIS A 355 -10.58 8.60 -3.49
N ALA A 356 -10.64 9.23 -4.66
CA ALA A 356 -11.48 10.40 -4.92
C ALA A 356 -12.82 10.04 -5.60
N ALA A 357 -13.73 11.03 -5.70
CA ALA A 357 -15.02 10.88 -6.36
C ALA A 357 -14.94 10.81 -7.91
N VAL A 358 -13.80 11.11 -8.49
CA VAL A 358 -13.52 10.95 -9.92
C VAL A 358 -12.19 10.24 -10.05
N GLU A 359 -12.20 9.05 -10.60
CA GLU A 359 -11.02 8.22 -10.82
C GLU A 359 -10.94 7.79 -12.28
N TRP A 360 -9.74 7.89 -12.85
CA TRP A 360 -9.50 7.47 -14.24
C TRP A 360 -8.06 7.02 -14.47
N VAL A 361 -7.85 6.18 -15.47
CA VAL A 361 -6.55 5.74 -15.94
C VAL A 361 -6.39 6.03 -17.44
N ASP A 362 -5.19 6.44 -17.86
CA ASP A 362 -4.81 6.59 -19.27
C ASP A 362 -4.56 5.22 -19.91
N LEU A 363 -5.33 4.87 -20.92
CA LEU A 363 -5.28 3.54 -21.55
C LEU A 363 -3.98 3.27 -22.32
N GLU A 364 -3.34 4.31 -22.85
CA GLU A 364 -2.04 4.15 -23.51
C GLU A 364 -0.96 3.80 -22.47
N SER A 365 -0.98 4.41 -21.29
CA SER A 365 -0.05 4.09 -20.23
C SER A 365 -0.24 2.67 -19.68
N VAL A 366 -1.48 2.16 -19.65
CA VAL A 366 -1.76 0.77 -19.28
C VAL A 366 -1.16 -0.20 -20.31
N ARG A 367 -1.27 0.13 -21.61
CA ARG A 367 -0.63 -0.63 -22.68
C ARG A 367 0.89 -0.61 -22.56
N GLN A 368 1.48 0.57 -22.29
CA GLN A 368 2.92 0.74 -22.08
C GLN A 368 3.38 -0.08 -20.85
N SER A 369 2.63 -0.06 -19.75
CA SER A 369 2.91 -0.88 -18.57
C SER A 369 2.92 -2.37 -18.92
N ALA A 370 1.93 -2.86 -19.66
CA ALA A 370 1.89 -4.26 -20.11
C ALA A 370 3.11 -4.64 -20.98
N GLU A 371 3.58 -3.74 -21.84
CA GLU A 371 4.79 -3.98 -22.65
C GLU A 371 6.06 -3.98 -21.79
N ILE A 372 6.15 -3.07 -20.81
CA ILE A 372 7.27 -3.02 -19.85
C ILE A 372 7.33 -4.34 -19.07
N LEU A 373 6.18 -4.81 -18.54
CA LEU A 373 6.10 -6.07 -17.79
C LEU A 373 6.48 -7.28 -18.63
N ALA A 374 6.01 -7.35 -19.88
CA ALA A 374 6.34 -8.44 -20.79
C ALA A 374 7.83 -8.48 -21.14
N ARG A 375 8.47 -7.33 -21.38
CA ARG A 375 9.91 -7.22 -21.62
C ARG A 375 10.72 -7.59 -20.37
N THR A 376 10.29 -7.07 -19.22
CA THR A 376 10.91 -7.39 -17.92
C THR A 376 10.89 -8.89 -17.65
N ALA A 377 9.74 -9.56 -17.82
CA ALA A 377 9.62 -10.98 -17.61
C ALA A 377 10.54 -11.79 -18.55
N ARG A 378 10.63 -11.41 -19.83
CA ARG A 378 11.53 -12.08 -20.79
C ARG A 378 12.99 -11.91 -20.45
N GLU A 379 13.42 -10.75 -19.99
CA GLU A 379 14.83 -10.51 -19.62
C GLU A 379 15.17 -11.11 -18.26
N PHE A 380 14.22 -11.11 -17.30
CA PHE A 380 14.47 -11.59 -15.95
C PHE A 380 14.37 -13.12 -15.83
N CYS A 381 13.37 -13.71 -16.49
CA CYS A 381 13.07 -15.15 -16.43
C CYS A 381 13.67 -15.94 -17.58
N GLY A 382 14.24 -15.25 -18.59
CA GLY A 382 14.77 -15.86 -19.83
C GLY A 382 16.15 -16.49 -19.74
#